data_b4689a4aed3c2d8346316316237ddbf5
#
_entry.id   b4689a4aed3c2d8346316316237ddbf5
#
_cell.length_a   1.000
_cell.length_b   1.000
_cell.length_c   1.000
_cell.angle_alpha   90.00
_cell.angle_beta   90.00
_cell.angle_gamma   90.00
#
_symmetry.space_group_name_H-M   'P 1'
#
loop_
_entity.id
_entity.type
_entity.pdbx_description
1 polymer ?
#
loop_
_entity_poly.entity_id
_entity_poly.type
_entity_poly.pdbx_seq_one_letter_code
_entity_poly.pdbx_strand_id
1 'polypeptide(L)'
;MVNVMKTVRGSYAVAILANDKPGTIIAARKDSPLIVGLGDGENFLASDIPAVLKYTRDCYLLEDNQIAVLTKDNVTLYDTNKNVVKRDVYHVTWDVEAAEKCGYEHFMQKEIAEQPKAIHDTLSPRIKDGRVSIPELTLTDEEIKNIGKIHIVACGSAWHVGMTAKYIFEDMARIPCETDLASEFRYRDPIIKKGDICIVISQSGETADTLAALREAKSKGAKVISIVNVVASTIARESDDVIYTMAGPEIAVATTKAFSAQLAVVYLLALRFSKAVGLLPEEREKELTKELMCLPSQIENLLNLTDELKTLAHKYVSSDDVFFIGRGLDYAISLEGSLKLKEISYIHSEAYAAGELKHGTISLIEEGTPVFAVATQDKLFEKTLGNIKEVKARGASVIALVTDKHASVSEFADEVIRVPSTDGNFLPSLNVIPLQIFAYYMAVLRGCDVDKPRNLAKSVTVE
;
A
#
# COMPACT_ATOMS: atom_id res chain seq x y z
N MET A 1 -17.85 26.07 18.52
CA MET A 1 -17.55 24.75 17.95
C MET A 1 -18.80 23.90 17.73
N VAL A 2 -19.60 23.50 18.74
CA VAL A 2 -20.78 22.61 18.58
C VAL A 2 -21.73 23.06 17.47
N ASN A 3 -22.05 24.36 17.38
CA ASN A 3 -22.92 24.88 16.32
C ASN A 3 -22.28 24.78 14.93
N VAL A 4 -20.97 24.98 14.83
CA VAL A 4 -20.21 24.79 13.57
C VAL A 4 -20.33 23.33 13.12
N MET A 5 -20.06 22.38 14.00
CA MET A 5 -20.15 20.95 13.70
C MET A 5 -21.53 20.49 13.26
N LYS A 6 -22.59 21.13 13.77
CA LYS A 6 -23.99 20.83 13.36
C LYS A 6 -24.36 21.39 11.97
N THR A 7 -23.62 22.38 11.50
CA THR A 7 -23.92 23.12 10.26
C THR A 7 -23.03 22.66 9.10
N VAL A 8 -21.75 22.40 9.40
CA VAL A 8 -20.77 21.99 8.36
C VAL A 8 -21.04 20.57 7.90
N ARG A 9 -21.01 20.36 6.59
CA ARG A 9 -21.15 19.06 5.95
C ARG A 9 -19.81 18.63 5.34
N GLY A 10 -19.62 17.33 5.15
CA GLY A 10 -18.40 16.76 4.61
C GLY A 10 -17.33 16.54 5.70
N SER A 11 -16.13 16.15 5.25
CA SER A 11 -14.97 15.88 6.10
C SER A 11 -14.29 17.18 6.52
N TYR A 12 -13.87 17.28 7.79
CA TYR A 12 -13.14 18.44 8.28
C TYR A 12 -12.25 18.13 9.50
N ALA A 13 -11.17 18.86 9.62
CA ALA A 13 -10.40 19.06 10.85
C ALA A 13 -10.22 20.56 11.03
N VAL A 14 -10.79 21.13 12.09
CA VAL A 14 -10.81 22.57 12.30
C VAL A 14 -10.24 22.94 13.65
N ALA A 15 -9.47 24.03 13.69
CA ALA A 15 -8.97 24.66 14.91
C ALA A 15 -9.39 26.13 14.95
N ILE A 16 -9.83 26.59 16.09
CA ILE A 16 -10.27 27.97 16.33
C ILE A 16 -9.41 28.61 17.41
N LEU A 17 -8.90 29.80 17.12
CA LEU A 17 -8.29 30.72 18.05
C LEU A 17 -9.24 31.93 18.22
N ALA A 18 -9.47 32.36 19.44
CA ALA A 18 -10.35 33.48 19.73
C ALA A 18 -9.60 34.57 20.49
N ASN A 19 -9.72 35.83 20.05
CA ASN A 19 -9.03 36.96 20.67
C ASN A 19 -9.47 37.24 22.11
N ASP A 20 -10.71 36.88 22.45
CA ASP A 20 -11.28 37.04 23.79
C ASP A 20 -10.87 35.91 24.76
N LYS A 21 -10.19 34.89 24.25
CA LYS A 21 -9.66 33.74 25.02
C LYS A 21 -8.23 33.39 24.59
N PRO A 22 -7.27 34.29 24.85
CA PRO A 22 -5.88 34.03 24.47
C PRO A 22 -5.34 32.81 25.20
N GLY A 23 -4.48 32.02 24.50
CA GLY A 23 -3.89 30.80 25.04
C GLY A 23 -4.82 29.59 25.01
N THR A 24 -5.96 29.67 24.32
CA THR A 24 -6.89 28.54 24.15
C THR A 24 -7.08 28.23 22.68
N ILE A 25 -6.91 26.96 22.32
CA ILE A 25 -7.28 26.38 20.99
C ILE A 25 -8.48 25.49 21.19
N ILE A 26 -9.48 25.62 20.33
CA ILE A 26 -10.65 24.70 20.30
C ILE A 26 -10.64 24.01 18.96
N ALA A 27 -10.52 22.69 18.98
CA ALA A 27 -10.42 21.87 17.77
C ALA A 27 -11.51 20.80 17.71
N ALA A 28 -11.90 20.43 16.51
CA ALA A 28 -12.84 19.34 16.26
C ALA A 28 -12.57 18.69 14.91
N ARG A 29 -12.96 17.41 14.77
CA ARG A 29 -12.84 16.67 13.51
C ARG A 29 -14.12 15.93 13.15
N LYS A 30 -14.22 15.64 11.86
CA LYS A 30 -15.11 14.65 11.29
C LYS A 30 -14.45 14.07 10.03
N ASP A 31 -14.31 12.75 9.97
CA ASP A 31 -13.70 11.97 8.87
C ASP A 31 -12.23 12.37 8.52
N SER A 32 -11.77 13.59 8.78
CA SER A 32 -10.37 14.02 8.60
C SER A 32 -9.55 13.80 9.88
N PRO A 33 -8.28 13.30 9.80
CA PRO A 33 -7.47 13.01 10.98
C PRO A 33 -7.13 14.27 11.77
N LEU A 34 -7.13 14.14 13.11
CA LEU A 34 -6.70 15.19 14.03
C LEU A 34 -6.26 14.56 15.35
N ILE A 35 -5.07 14.92 15.81
CA ILE A 35 -4.50 14.45 17.06
C ILE A 35 -4.12 15.63 17.96
N VAL A 36 -4.08 15.37 19.26
CA VAL A 36 -3.56 16.31 20.25
C VAL A 36 -2.34 15.70 20.91
N GLY A 37 -1.16 16.30 20.72
CA GLY A 37 0.05 15.94 21.44
C GLY A 37 0.06 16.59 22.84
N LEU A 38 0.40 15.81 23.86
CA LEU A 38 0.45 16.24 25.25
C LEU A 38 1.90 16.52 25.63
N GLY A 39 2.24 17.79 25.89
CA GLY A 39 3.58 18.23 26.28
C GLY A 39 3.60 18.75 27.73
N ASP A 40 4.78 19.15 28.19
CA ASP A 40 4.99 19.78 29.49
C ASP A 40 5.00 21.31 29.33
N GLY A 41 3.97 21.99 29.87
CA GLY A 41 3.77 23.41 29.69
C GLY A 41 3.37 23.86 28.28
N GLU A 42 3.10 22.94 27.39
CA GLU A 42 2.60 23.18 26.03
C GLU A 42 1.84 21.97 25.50
N ASN A 43 0.90 22.18 24.58
CA ASN A 43 0.17 21.12 23.90
C ASN A 43 0.12 21.40 22.40
N PHE A 44 0.04 20.36 21.61
CA PHE A 44 0.17 20.40 20.15
C PHE A 44 -1.10 19.92 19.48
N LEU A 45 -1.38 20.46 18.30
CA LEU A 45 -2.45 20.01 17.43
C LEU A 45 -1.87 19.72 16.04
N ALA A 46 -2.12 18.52 15.51
CA ALA A 46 -1.63 18.13 14.21
C ALA A 46 -2.59 17.15 13.52
N SER A 47 -2.42 16.96 12.22
CA SER A 47 -3.14 15.96 11.44
C SER A 47 -2.61 14.54 11.68
N ASP A 48 -1.32 14.40 12.02
CA ASP A 48 -0.66 13.10 12.19
C ASP A 48 0.37 13.11 13.35
N ILE A 49 0.74 11.91 13.76
CA ILE A 49 1.70 11.67 14.87
C ILE A 49 3.12 12.16 14.52
N PRO A 50 3.69 11.90 13.32
CA PRO A 50 5.04 12.34 12.98
C PRO A 50 5.28 13.83 13.19
N ALA A 51 4.26 14.68 13.00
CA ALA A 51 4.37 16.12 13.16
C ALA A 51 4.66 16.56 14.60
N VAL A 52 4.23 15.78 15.60
CA VAL A 52 4.39 16.12 17.04
C VAL A 52 5.45 15.25 17.72
N LEU A 53 5.93 14.20 17.10
CA LEU A 53 6.76 13.17 17.71
C LEU A 53 8.07 13.70 18.32
N LYS A 54 8.65 14.74 17.73
CA LYS A 54 9.87 15.38 18.26
C LYS A 54 9.63 16.19 19.55
N TYR A 55 8.37 16.47 19.90
CA TYR A 55 8.00 17.25 21.09
C TYR A 55 7.39 16.37 22.18
N THR A 56 6.58 15.39 21.80
CA THR A 56 5.92 14.48 22.73
C THR A 56 5.59 13.14 22.07
N ARG A 57 5.58 12.09 22.89
CA ARG A 57 5.13 10.73 22.49
C ARG A 57 3.71 10.43 22.96
N ASP A 58 3.13 11.29 23.80
CA ASP A 58 1.82 11.10 24.39
C ASP A 58 0.77 11.89 23.62
N CYS A 59 -0.25 11.22 23.12
CA CYS A 59 -1.25 11.82 22.25
C CYS A 59 -2.67 11.40 22.63
N TYR A 60 -3.64 12.29 22.41
CA TYR A 60 -5.03 11.90 22.24
C TYR A 60 -5.35 11.78 20.75
N LEU A 61 -5.84 10.60 20.35
CA LEU A 61 -6.39 10.37 19.03
C LEU A 61 -7.87 10.75 19.06
N LEU A 62 -8.24 11.88 18.44
CA LEU A 62 -9.62 12.35 18.45
C LEU A 62 -10.51 11.46 17.58
N GLU A 63 -11.70 11.17 18.08
CA GLU A 63 -12.77 10.54 17.28
C GLU A 63 -13.64 11.60 16.63
N ASP A 64 -14.43 11.15 15.65
CA ASP A 64 -15.41 12.01 15.02
C ASP A 64 -16.39 12.57 16.02
N ASN A 65 -16.76 13.82 15.80
CA ASN A 65 -17.67 14.57 16.68
C ASN A 65 -17.15 14.83 18.09
N GLN A 66 -15.85 14.64 18.35
CA GLN A 66 -15.21 15.12 19.56
C GLN A 66 -14.67 16.53 19.40
N ILE A 67 -14.65 17.26 20.49
CA ILE A 67 -14.10 18.62 20.59
C ILE A 67 -12.96 18.58 21.59
N ALA A 68 -11.78 19.05 21.20
CA ALA A 68 -10.66 19.24 22.09
C ALA A 68 -10.54 20.72 22.45
N VAL A 69 -10.38 21.02 23.73
CA VAL A 69 -10.03 22.35 24.24
C VAL A 69 -8.64 22.27 24.83
N LEU A 70 -7.69 22.93 24.16
CA LEU A 70 -6.28 22.92 24.53
C LEU A 70 -5.90 24.27 25.18
N THR A 71 -5.21 24.19 26.29
CA THR A 71 -4.43 25.28 26.85
C THR A 71 -2.98 24.83 26.98
N LYS A 72 -2.07 25.71 27.41
CA LYS A 72 -0.67 25.28 27.62
C LYS A 72 -0.52 24.18 28.67
N ASP A 73 -1.40 24.12 29.68
CA ASP A 73 -1.27 23.22 30.83
C ASP A 73 -2.30 22.08 30.82
N ASN A 74 -3.32 22.13 29.96
CA ASN A 74 -4.42 21.17 30.03
C ASN A 74 -5.09 20.91 28.67
N VAL A 75 -5.55 19.70 28.48
CA VAL A 75 -6.41 19.28 27.36
C VAL A 75 -7.68 18.66 27.92
N THR A 76 -8.83 19.17 27.52
CA THR A 76 -10.13 18.60 27.86
C THR A 76 -10.89 18.24 26.60
N LEU A 77 -11.42 17.01 26.56
CA LEU A 77 -12.21 16.51 25.44
C LEU A 77 -13.70 16.55 25.78
N TYR A 78 -14.52 16.92 24.80
CA TYR A 78 -15.96 17.01 24.93
C TYR A 78 -16.65 16.28 23.78
N ASP A 79 -17.86 15.76 24.03
CA ASP A 79 -18.79 15.34 23.00
C ASP A 79 -19.61 16.56 22.46
N THR A 80 -20.47 16.31 21.46
CA THR A 80 -21.35 17.34 20.89
C THR A 80 -22.44 17.84 21.85
N ASN A 81 -22.66 17.15 22.97
CA ASN A 81 -23.58 17.54 24.05
C ASN A 81 -22.86 18.34 25.16
N LYS A 82 -21.55 18.60 24.98
CA LYS A 82 -20.66 19.29 25.94
C LYS A 82 -20.36 18.48 27.21
N ASN A 83 -20.55 17.17 27.18
CA ASN A 83 -20.10 16.31 28.27
C ASN A 83 -18.60 16.05 28.12
N VAL A 84 -17.88 16.00 29.24
CA VAL A 84 -16.46 15.65 29.24
C VAL A 84 -16.29 14.19 28.86
N VAL A 85 -15.45 13.92 27.86
CA VAL A 85 -15.09 12.58 27.42
C VAL A 85 -13.72 12.23 27.99
N LYS A 86 -13.62 11.07 28.66
CA LYS A 86 -12.34 10.50 29.09
C LYS A 86 -11.75 9.67 27.95
N ARG A 87 -10.46 9.84 27.72
CA ARG A 87 -9.68 9.10 26.72
C ARG A 87 -8.41 8.58 27.35
N ASP A 88 -8.01 7.40 26.94
CA ASP A 88 -6.68 6.89 27.25
C ASP A 88 -5.64 7.62 26.39
N VAL A 89 -4.50 7.89 27.01
CA VAL A 89 -3.35 8.46 26.31
C VAL A 89 -2.74 7.40 25.42
N TYR A 90 -2.63 7.68 24.13
CA TYR A 90 -1.89 6.83 23.22
C TYR A 90 -0.41 7.18 23.31
N HIS A 91 0.41 6.23 23.77
CA HIS A 91 1.86 6.38 23.81
C HIS A 91 2.51 5.87 22.52
N VAL A 92 3.22 6.75 21.82
CA VAL A 92 3.89 6.43 20.56
C VAL A 92 5.17 5.67 20.84
N THR A 93 5.24 4.42 20.39
CA THR A 93 6.39 3.53 20.60
C THR A 93 7.45 3.62 19.49
N TRP A 94 7.21 4.36 18.43
CA TRP A 94 8.17 4.50 17.32
C TRP A 94 9.36 5.35 17.73
N ASP A 95 10.53 5.06 17.14
CA ASP A 95 11.70 5.92 17.28
C ASP A 95 11.53 7.21 16.48
N VAL A 96 12.02 8.33 17.04
CA VAL A 96 12.07 9.62 16.35
C VAL A 96 12.89 9.51 15.07
N GLU A 97 13.98 8.72 15.10
CA GLU A 97 14.83 8.42 13.93
C GLU A 97 14.04 7.80 12.77
N ALA A 98 12.98 7.05 13.05
CA ALA A 98 12.12 6.49 12.00
C ALA A 98 11.41 7.58 11.17
N ALA A 99 11.18 8.76 11.74
CA ALA A 99 10.61 9.91 11.07
C ALA A 99 11.67 10.88 10.50
N GLU A 100 12.94 10.53 10.52
CA GLU A 100 14.05 11.30 9.96
C GLU A 100 14.64 10.62 8.72
N LYS A 101 15.36 11.39 7.89
CA LYS A 101 15.98 10.84 6.66
C LYS A 101 17.18 9.92 6.90
N CYS A 102 17.77 9.93 8.07
CA CYS A 102 18.89 9.03 8.48
C CYS A 102 20.04 8.97 7.44
N GLY A 103 20.41 10.11 6.86
CA GLY A 103 21.50 10.21 5.87
C GLY A 103 21.08 9.98 4.41
N TYR A 104 19.86 9.58 4.14
CA TYR A 104 19.32 9.52 2.77
C TYR A 104 18.96 10.91 2.24
N GLU A 105 19.04 11.09 0.94
CA GLU A 105 18.70 12.37 0.30
C GLU A 105 17.19 12.65 0.42
N HIS A 106 16.36 11.60 0.23
CA HIS A 106 14.90 11.67 0.26
C HIS A 106 14.30 10.60 1.17
N PHE A 107 13.09 10.86 1.70
CA PHE A 107 12.33 9.86 2.46
C PHE A 107 11.99 8.65 1.61
N MET A 108 11.57 8.85 0.35
CA MET A 108 11.27 7.74 -0.55
C MET A 108 12.47 6.79 -0.73
N GLN A 109 13.68 7.32 -0.87
CA GLN A 109 14.89 6.50 -0.97
C GLN A 109 15.11 5.66 0.30
N LYS A 110 14.98 6.28 1.47
CA LYS A 110 15.04 5.58 2.77
C LYS A 110 13.98 4.48 2.84
N GLU A 111 12.75 4.79 2.50
CA GLU A 111 11.61 3.88 2.58
C GLU A 111 11.74 2.70 1.60
N ILE A 112 12.34 2.90 0.43
CA ILE A 112 12.73 1.81 -0.47
C ILE A 112 13.77 0.90 0.21
N ALA A 113 14.78 1.48 0.88
CA ALA A 113 15.81 0.72 1.58
C ALA A 113 15.30 0.02 2.86
N GLU A 114 14.21 0.48 3.46
CA GLU A 114 13.60 -0.10 4.65
C GLU A 114 12.67 -1.30 4.36
N GLN A 115 12.39 -1.63 3.10
CA GLN A 115 11.47 -2.71 2.74
C GLN A 115 11.86 -4.09 3.30
N PRO A 116 13.14 -4.50 3.34
CA PRO A 116 13.54 -5.76 3.98
C PRO A 116 13.06 -5.83 5.43
N LYS A 117 13.30 -4.76 6.19
CA LYS A 117 12.88 -4.68 7.59
C LYS A 117 11.35 -4.67 7.73
N ALA A 118 10.65 -3.90 6.91
CA ALA A 118 9.19 -3.80 6.95
C ALA A 118 8.51 -5.15 6.67
N ILE A 119 9.02 -5.92 5.71
CA ILE A 119 8.52 -7.27 5.41
C ILE A 119 8.85 -8.22 6.56
N HIS A 120 10.09 -8.21 7.05
CA HIS A 120 10.51 -9.06 8.18
C HIS A 120 9.62 -8.82 9.41
N ASP A 121 9.44 -7.57 9.81
CA ASP A 121 8.68 -7.20 11.00
C ASP A 121 7.18 -7.50 10.84
N THR A 122 6.67 -7.52 9.61
CA THR A 122 5.29 -7.93 9.31
C THR A 122 5.11 -9.45 9.36
N LEU A 123 6.09 -10.23 8.86
CA LEU A 123 6.01 -11.69 8.77
C LEU A 123 6.37 -12.39 10.08
N SER A 124 7.47 -11.97 10.73
CA SER A 124 8.10 -12.73 11.84
C SER A 124 7.18 -12.97 13.04
N PRO A 125 6.29 -12.05 13.46
CA PRO A 125 5.37 -12.32 14.57
C PRO A 125 4.29 -13.36 14.23
N ARG A 126 4.05 -13.59 12.92
CA ARG A 126 2.95 -14.40 12.39
C ARG A 126 3.40 -15.72 11.75
N ILE A 127 4.70 -16.01 11.83
CA ILE A 127 5.26 -17.31 11.40
C ILE A 127 5.97 -17.94 12.60
N LYS A 128 5.46 -19.08 13.07
CA LYS A 128 6.03 -19.82 14.21
C LYS A 128 6.22 -21.28 13.80
N ASP A 129 7.43 -21.79 13.96
CA ASP A 129 7.78 -23.19 13.65
C ASP A 129 7.40 -23.60 12.22
N GLY A 130 7.56 -22.67 11.25
CA GLY A 130 7.21 -22.90 9.86
C GLY A 130 5.70 -22.94 9.58
N ARG A 131 4.87 -22.41 10.47
CA ARG A 131 3.42 -22.34 10.34
C ARG A 131 2.92 -20.91 10.46
N VAL A 132 1.90 -20.57 9.66
CA VAL A 132 1.23 -19.28 9.76
C VAL A 132 0.28 -19.24 10.95
N SER A 133 0.40 -18.21 11.77
CA SER A 133 -0.48 -17.91 12.90
C SER A 133 -0.83 -16.42 12.89
N ILE A 134 -2.09 -16.11 12.63
CA ILE A 134 -2.62 -14.72 12.59
C ILE A 134 -3.62 -14.57 13.74
N PRO A 135 -3.16 -14.23 14.95
CA PRO A 135 -4.05 -14.16 16.12
C PRO A 135 -5.09 -13.04 15.99
N GLU A 136 -4.84 -12.06 15.15
CA GLU A 136 -5.76 -10.95 14.87
C GLU A 136 -6.96 -11.36 13.99
N LEU A 137 -6.88 -12.51 13.32
CA LEU A 137 -7.95 -13.02 12.48
C LEU A 137 -8.88 -13.91 13.30
N THR A 138 -10.15 -13.50 13.44
CA THR A 138 -11.15 -14.24 14.24
C THR A 138 -11.92 -15.29 13.43
N LEU A 139 -11.73 -15.36 12.10
CA LEU A 139 -12.37 -16.37 11.23
C LEU A 139 -11.91 -17.78 11.59
N THR A 140 -12.87 -18.64 11.85
CA THR A 140 -12.65 -20.09 12.03
C THR A 140 -12.37 -20.77 10.70
N ASP A 141 -11.80 -22.00 10.74
CA ASP A 141 -11.60 -22.80 9.52
C ASP A 141 -12.91 -23.10 8.79
N GLU A 142 -14.00 -23.30 9.55
CA GLU A 142 -15.31 -23.57 8.95
C GLU A 142 -15.89 -22.34 8.24
N GLU A 143 -15.75 -21.15 8.83
CA GLU A 143 -16.15 -19.91 8.19
C GLU A 143 -15.34 -19.66 6.92
N ILE A 144 -14.02 -19.88 6.95
CA ILE A 144 -13.15 -19.74 5.77
C ILE A 144 -13.57 -20.72 4.66
N LYS A 145 -13.88 -21.97 4.97
CA LYS A 145 -14.37 -22.96 3.99
C LYS A 145 -15.68 -22.56 3.32
N ASN A 146 -16.50 -21.79 4.02
CA ASN A 146 -17.81 -21.36 3.56
C ASN A 146 -17.80 -19.96 2.92
N ILE A 147 -16.62 -19.32 2.74
CA ILE A 147 -16.52 -18.04 2.02
C ILE A 147 -16.96 -18.25 0.57
N GLY A 148 -18.01 -17.54 0.17
CA GLY A 148 -18.50 -17.56 -1.21
C GLY A 148 -17.63 -16.74 -2.13
N LYS A 149 -17.21 -15.54 -1.66
CA LYS A 149 -16.39 -14.59 -2.40
C LYS A 149 -15.60 -13.68 -1.46
N ILE A 150 -14.41 -13.30 -1.89
CA ILE A 150 -13.61 -12.24 -1.27
C ILE A 150 -13.75 -10.97 -2.13
N HIS A 151 -14.27 -9.89 -1.54
CA HIS A 151 -14.21 -8.55 -2.12
C HIS A 151 -12.98 -7.83 -1.58
N ILE A 152 -12.09 -7.37 -2.45
CA ILE A 152 -10.88 -6.63 -2.05
C ILE A 152 -11.03 -5.19 -2.53
N VAL A 153 -11.04 -4.24 -1.61
CA VAL A 153 -11.40 -2.85 -1.92
C VAL A 153 -10.33 -1.89 -1.39
N ALA A 154 -9.82 -1.04 -2.27
CA ALA A 154 -8.77 -0.07 -1.93
C ALA A 154 -8.66 1.05 -2.97
N CYS A 155 -7.71 1.97 -2.76
CA CYS A 155 -7.34 3.05 -3.69
C CYS A 155 -5.85 3.00 -4.02
N GLY A 156 -5.46 3.46 -5.22
CA GLY A 156 -4.07 3.65 -5.62
C GLY A 156 -3.20 2.40 -5.47
N SER A 157 -2.02 2.54 -4.89
CA SER A 157 -1.09 1.40 -4.66
C SER A 157 -1.71 0.27 -3.84
N ALA A 158 -2.57 0.58 -2.87
CA ALA A 158 -3.28 -0.43 -2.09
C ALA A 158 -4.27 -1.22 -2.97
N TRP A 159 -4.88 -0.60 -3.98
CA TRP A 159 -5.68 -1.32 -4.97
C TRP A 159 -4.82 -2.26 -5.83
N HIS A 160 -3.58 -1.88 -6.17
CA HIS A 160 -2.65 -2.79 -6.87
C HIS A 160 -2.22 -3.97 -6.00
N VAL A 161 -2.11 -3.77 -4.66
CA VAL A 161 -1.99 -4.92 -3.73
C VAL A 161 -3.22 -5.82 -3.85
N GLY A 162 -4.42 -5.25 -3.91
CA GLY A 162 -5.67 -5.99 -4.13
C GLY A 162 -5.67 -6.76 -5.45
N MET A 163 -5.21 -6.15 -6.55
CA MET A 163 -5.05 -6.83 -7.84
C MET A 163 -4.11 -8.03 -7.76
N THR A 164 -3.01 -7.89 -7.04
CA THR A 164 -2.05 -8.98 -6.77
C THR A 164 -2.69 -10.05 -5.89
N ALA A 165 -3.37 -9.64 -4.83
CA ALA A 165 -4.05 -10.53 -3.88
C ALA A 165 -5.11 -11.41 -4.54
N LYS A 166 -5.87 -10.88 -5.51
CA LYS A 166 -6.83 -11.64 -6.29
C LYS A 166 -6.20 -12.89 -6.91
N TYR A 167 -5.10 -12.72 -7.64
CA TYR A 167 -4.42 -13.86 -8.26
C TYR A 167 -3.92 -14.86 -7.22
N ILE A 168 -3.40 -14.38 -6.11
CA ILE A 168 -2.82 -15.21 -5.04
C ILE A 168 -3.91 -16.02 -4.33
N PHE A 169 -5.04 -15.41 -3.92
CA PHE A 169 -6.14 -16.13 -3.28
C PHE A 169 -6.79 -17.14 -4.22
N GLU A 170 -6.99 -16.77 -5.49
CA GLU A 170 -7.56 -17.69 -6.48
C GLU A 170 -6.63 -18.85 -6.81
N ASP A 171 -5.31 -18.64 -6.86
CA ASP A 171 -4.32 -19.71 -7.08
C ASP A 171 -4.18 -20.62 -5.87
N MET A 172 -3.96 -20.05 -4.68
CA MET A 172 -3.60 -20.81 -3.48
C MET A 172 -4.80 -21.37 -2.72
N ALA A 173 -5.85 -20.57 -2.52
CA ALA A 173 -7.00 -20.93 -1.71
C ALA A 173 -8.24 -21.35 -2.53
N ARG A 174 -8.22 -21.12 -3.83
CA ARG A 174 -9.34 -21.42 -4.77
C ARG A 174 -10.65 -20.74 -4.37
N ILE A 175 -10.57 -19.60 -3.68
CA ILE A 175 -11.71 -18.78 -3.30
C ILE A 175 -11.87 -17.65 -4.34
N PRO A 176 -13.06 -17.48 -4.96
CA PRO A 176 -13.29 -16.41 -5.92
C PRO A 176 -13.02 -15.03 -5.31
N CYS A 177 -12.27 -14.19 -6.03
CA CYS A 177 -11.92 -12.85 -5.59
C CYS A 177 -12.33 -11.79 -6.63
N GLU A 178 -12.86 -10.69 -6.15
CA GLU A 178 -13.10 -9.49 -6.94
C GLU A 178 -12.39 -8.30 -6.33
N THR A 179 -11.70 -7.53 -7.15
CA THR A 179 -10.96 -6.34 -6.70
C THR A 179 -11.60 -5.10 -7.29
N ASP A 180 -11.97 -4.16 -6.43
CA ASP A 180 -12.61 -2.91 -6.81
C ASP A 180 -11.82 -1.69 -6.37
N LEU A 181 -11.91 -0.62 -7.15
CA LEU A 181 -11.59 0.72 -6.67
C LEU A 181 -12.64 1.15 -5.63
N ALA A 182 -12.19 1.65 -4.48
CA ALA A 182 -13.11 2.00 -3.40
C ALA A 182 -14.08 3.13 -3.80
N SER A 183 -13.64 4.07 -4.63
CA SER A 183 -14.48 5.12 -5.22
C SER A 183 -15.66 4.56 -6.04
N GLU A 184 -15.44 3.45 -6.74
CA GLU A 184 -16.48 2.82 -7.56
C GLU A 184 -17.34 1.86 -6.73
N PHE A 185 -16.72 1.08 -5.85
CA PHE A 185 -17.41 0.11 -5.00
C PHE A 185 -18.53 0.75 -4.17
N ARG A 186 -18.27 1.91 -3.56
CA ARG A 186 -19.22 2.61 -2.70
C ARG A 186 -20.48 3.10 -3.42
N TYR A 187 -20.46 3.26 -4.75
CA TYR A 187 -21.59 3.81 -5.51
C TYR A 187 -22.26 2.81 -6.45
N ARG A 188 -21.61 1.68 -6.77
CA ARG A 188 -22.15 0.70 -7.71
C ARG A 188 -23.19 -0.27 -7.11
N ASP A 189 -23.52 -0.14 -5.81
CA ASP A 189 -24.39 -1.05 -5.09
C ASP A 189 -23.92 -2.52 -5.18
N PRO A 190 -22.74 -2.85 -4.58
CA PRO A 190 -22.09 -4.14 -4.78
C PRO A 190 -22.95 -5.32 -4.31
N ILE A 191 -22.91 -6.41 -5.05
CA ILE A 191 -23.62 -7.64 -4.72
C ILE A 191 -22.80 -8.43 -3.71
N ILE A 192 -23.22 -8.37 -2.45
CA ILE A 192 -22.58 -9.09 -1.34
C ILE A 192 -23.59 -10.12 -0.82
N LYS A 193 -23.13 -11.35 -0.63
CA LYS A 193 -23.93 -12.45 -0.11
C LYS A 193 -23.52 -12.79 1.32
N LYS A 194 -24.42 -13.42 2.05
CA LYS A 194 -24.09 -13.95 3.38
C LYS A 194 -22.90 -14.93 3.29
N GLY A 195 -21.88 -14.71 4.10
CA GLY A 195 -20.65 -15.50 4.09
C GLY A 195 -19.55 -14.93 3.20
N ASP A 196 -19.82 -13.91 2.37
CA ASP A 196 -18.78 -13.17 1.69
C ASP A 196 -17.99 -12.32 2.71
N ILE A 197 -16.72 -12.10 2.43
CA ILE A 197 -15.86 -11.21 3.22
C ILE A 197 -15.39 -10.03 2.37
N CYS A 198 -15.11 -8.93 3.05
CA CYS A 198 -14.49 -7.78 2.41
C CYS A 198 -13.12 -7.50 3.04
N ILE A 199 -12.06 -7.49 2.24
CA ILE A 199 -10.72 -7.08 2.65
C ILE A 199 -10.52 -5.65 2.19
N VAL A 200 -10.34 -4.72 3.12
CA VAL A 200 -10.02 -3.32 2.82
C VAL A 200 -8.54 -3.07 3.10
N ILE A 201 -7.86 -2.38 2.18
CA ILE A 201 -6.42 -2.13 2.28
C ILE A 201 -6.18 -0.62 2.27
N SER A 202 -5.48 -0.10 3.28
CA SER A 202 -5.11 1.32 3.36
C SER A 202 -3.86 1.49 4.22
N GLN A 203 -2.86 2.23 3.73
CA GLN A 203 -1.68 2.53 4.53
C GLN A 203 -2.04 3.40 5.73
N SER A 204 -2.75 4.52 5.51
CA SER A 204 -3.13 5.47 6.56
C SER A 204 -4.31 5.01 7.41
N GLY A 205 -5.18 4.16 6.85
CA GLY A 205 -6.46 3.81 7.46
C GLY A 205 -7.45 4.97 7.57
N GLU A 206 -7.22 6.07 6.82
CA GLU A 206 -8.05 7.28 6.82
C GLU A 206 -8.51 7.67 5.40
N THR A 207 -8.31 6.80 4.39
CA THR A 207 -8.73 7.06 3.01
C THR A 207 -10.25 7.11 2.94
N ALA A 208 -10.81 8.24 2.54
CA ALA A 208 -12.25 8.50 2.59
C ALA A 208 -13.08 7.47 1.81
N ASP A 209 -12.70 7.19 0.57
CA ASP A 209 -13.40 6.20 -0.26
C ASP A 209 -13.31 4.78 0.31
N THR A 210 -12.13 4.38 0.83
CA THR A 210 -11.94 3.05 1.43
C THR A 210 -12.78 2.89 2.70
N LEU A 211 -12.88 3.94 3.52
CA LEU A 211 -13.73 3.98 4.70
C LEU A 211 -15.22 3.87 4.34
N ALA A 212 -15.64 4.60 3.31
CA ALA A 212 -17.03 4.51 2.84
C ALA A 212 -17.35 3.12 2.25
N ALA A 213 -16.41 2.52 1.50
CA ALA A 213 -16.56 1.17 0.98
C ALA A 213 -16.61 0.11 2.10
N LEU A 214 -15.84 0.28 3.17
CA LEU A 214 -15.93 -0.55 4.38
C LEU A 214 -17.33 -0.51 4.98
N ARG A 215 -17.86 0.71 5.18
CA ARG A 215 -19.21 0.91 5.74
C ARG A 215 -20.29 0.32 4.85
N GLU A 216 -20.17 0.46 3.52
CA GLU A 216 -21.06 -0.15 2.55
C GLU A 216 -21.03 -1.68 2.64
N ALA A 217 -19.84 -2.29 2.67
CA ALA A 217 -19.69 -3.74 2.82
C ALA A 217 -20.34 -4.26 4.11
N LYS A 218 -20.10 -3.59 5.24
CA LYS A 218 -20.72 -3.94 6.53
C LYS A 218 -22.22 -3.80 6.51
N SER A 219 -22.77 -2.75 5.90
CA SER A 219 -24.22 -2.52 5.79
C SER A 219 -24.93 -3.66 5.05
N LYS A 220 -24.21 -4.32 4.13
CA LYS A 220 -24.69 -5.48 3.35
C LYS A 220 -24.39 -6.83 4.02
N GLY A 221 -23.76 -6.83 5.20
CA GLY A 221 -23.54 -8.02 6.02
C GLY A 221 -22.24 -8.79 5.73
N ALA A 222 -21.28 -8.20 4.99
CA ALA A 222 -19.93 -8.77 4.88
C ALA A 222 -19.18 -8.61 6.21
N LYS A 223 -18.37 -9.60 6.56
CA LYS A 223 -17.32 -9.44 7.56
C LYS A 223 -16.15 -8.69 6.95
N VAL A 224 -15.67 -7.65 7.61
CA VAL A 224 -14.62 -6.78 7.09
C VAL A 224 -13.30 -7.05 7.80
N ILE A 225 -12.27 -7.38 7.03
CA ILE A 225 -10.88 -7.52 7.46
C ILE A 225 -10.12 -6.31 6.91
N SER A 226 -9.39 -5.57 7.74
CA SER A 226 -8.56 -4.47 7.26
C SER A 226 -7.07 -4.80 7.34
N ILE A 227 -6.33 -4.37 6.31
CA ILE A 227 -4.87 -4.35 6.27
C ILE A 227 -4.45 -2.88 6.33
N VAL A 228 -3.94 -2.44 7.46
CA VAL A 228 -3.59 -1.03 7.71
C VAL A 228 -2.24 -0.91 8.41
N ASN A 229 -1.56 0.23 8.24
CA ASN A 229 -0.29 0.48 8.92
C ASN A 229 -0.44 1.39 10.15
N VAL A 230 -1.39 2.32 10.13
CA VAL A 230 -1.58 3.27 11.23
C VAL A 230 -2.52 2.67 12.28
N VAL A 231 -1.97 2.51 13.49
CA VAL A 231 -2.71 1.98 14.64
C VAL A 231 -3.82 2.94 15.03
N ALA A 232 -4.96 2.38 15.42
CA ALA A 232 -6.15 3.12 15.82
C ALA A 232 -6.71 4.12 14.77
N SER A 233 -6.38 3.92 13.51
CA SER A 233 -7.02 4.65 12.40
C SER A 233 -8.52 4.36 12.32
N THR A 234 -9.27 5.19 11.60
CA THR A 234 -10.73 5.04 11.51
C THR A 234 -11.14 3.71 10.87
N ILE A 235 -10.44 3.29 9.79
CA ILE A 235 -10.67 1.96 9.18
C ILE A 235 -10.38 0.85 10.19
N ALA A 236 -9.29 0.94 10.97
CA ALA A 236 -8.98 -0.06 11.99
C ALA A 236 -10.08 -0.18 13.06
N ARG A 237 -10.60 0.94 13.53
CA ARG A 237 -11.65 0.94 14.57
C ARG A 237 -13.00 0.41 14.07
N GLU A 238 -13.31 0.57 12.79
CA GLU A 238 -14.58 0.16 12.21
C GLU A 238 -14.56 -1.25 11.61
N SER A 239 -13.40 -1.87 11.47
CA SER A 239 -13.25 -3.24 10.94
C SER A 239 -13.60 -4.30 11.98
N ASP A 240 -13.95 -5.50 11.52
CA ASP A 240 -14.21 -6.64 12.41
C ASP A 240 -12.89 -7.32 12.83
N ASP A 241 -11.96 -7.46 11.89
CA ASP A 241 -10.60 -7.93 12.13
C ASP A 241 -9.60 -6.91 11.56
N VAL A 242 -8.49 -6.67 12.28
CA VAL A 242 -7.47 -5.70 11.87
C VAL A 242 -6.10 -6.35 11.86
N ILE A 243 -5.44 -6.35 10.70
CA ILE A 243 -4.08 -6.84 10.55
C ILE A 243 -3.17 -5.65 10.27
N TYR A 244 -2.35 -5.29 11.25
CA TYR A 244 -1.38 -4.21 11.10
C TYR A 244 -0.15 -4.66 10.33
N THR A 245 0.24 -3.87 9.33
CA THR A 245 1.57 -3.97 8.73
C THR A 245 2.56 -3.27 9.65
N MET A 246 3.68 -3.91 9.95
CA MET A 246 4.70 -3.32 10.85
C MET A 246 5.74 -2.52 10.06
N ALA A 247 5.27 -1.69 9.09
CA ALA A 247 6.17 -0.94 8.21
C ALA A 247 6.76 0.32 8.86
N GLY A 248 6.28 0.71 10.04
CA GLY A 248 6.64 1.99 10.66
C GLY A 248 6.08 3.19 9.90
N PRO A 249 6.47 4.43 10.24
CA PRO A 249 6.00 5.62 9.56
C PRO A 249 6.52 5.67 8.12
N GLU A 250 5.64 6.01 7.18
CA GLU A 250 5.95 6.25 5.77
C GLU A 250 5.58 7.69 5.44
N ILE A 251 6.60 8.52 5.14
CA ILE A 251 6.50 9.98 5.03
C ILE A 251 6.34 10.42 3.58
N ALA A 252 7.10 9.80 2.65
CA ALA A 252 6.98 10.11 1.24
C ALA A 252 5.55 9.89 0.76
N VAL A 253 5.04 10.79 -0.09
CA VAL A 253 3.65 10.71 -0.58
C VAL A 253 3.44 9.43 -1.38
N ALA A 254 4.36 9.11 -2.29
CA ALA A 254 4.30 7.86 -3.05
C ALA A 254 4.66 6.67 -2.15
N THR A 255 3.72 5.75 -2.00
CA THR A 255 3.86 4.55 -1.16
C THR A 255 4.90 3.57 -1.73
N THR A 256 5.79 3.06 -0.87
CA THR A 256 6.81 2.06 -1.21
C THR A 256 6.83 0.89 -0.21
N LYS A 257 7.37 1.07 0.97
CA LYS A 257 7.49 0.00 1.98
C LYS A 257 6.14 -0.50 2.49
N ALA A 258 5.15 0.37 2.57
CA ALA A 258 3.82 -0.06 2.98
C ALA A 258 3.18 -1.00 1.94
N PHE A 259 3.40 -0.79 0.63
CA PHE A 259 2.97 -1.71 -0.42
C PHE A 259 3.55 -3.12 -0.19
N SER A 260 4.86 -3.23 0.04
CA SER A 260 5.54 -4.51 0.27
C SER A 260 5.08 -5.19 1.57
N ALA A 261 4.86 -4.41 2.64
CA ALA A 261 4.32 -4.93 3.89
C ALA A 261 2.85 -5.39 3.76
N GLN A 262 2.04 -4.71 2.95
CA GLN A 262 0.68 -5.15 2.63
C GLN A 262 0.68 -6.46 1.84
N LEU A 263 1.59 -6.63 0.87
CA LEU A 263 1.77 -7.92 0.18
C LEU A 263 2.15 -9.04 1.15
N ALA A 264 3.03 -8.78 2.12
CA ALA A 264 3.40 -9.76 3.14
C ALA A 264 2.18 -10.24 3.95
N VAL A 265 1.26 -9.35 4.30
CA VAL A 265 -0.02 -9.73 4.96
C VAL A 265 -0.90 -10.54 4.01
N VAL A 266 -0.97 -10.18 2.73
CA VAL A 266 -1.74 -10.95 1.72
C VAL A 266 -1.22 -12.38 1.63
N TYR A 267 0.09 -12.59 1.60
CA TYR A 267 0.68 -13.95 1.59
C TYR A 267 0.30 -14.76 2.82
N LEU A 268 0.37 -14.15 4.01
CA LEU A 268 -0.03 -14.81 5.25
C LEU A 268 -1.50 -15.22 5.24
N LEU A 269 -2.39 -14.31 4.80
CA LEU A 269 -3.82 -14.61 4.68
C LEU A 269 -4.09 -15.71 3.66
N ALA A 270 -3.43 -15.69 2.50
CA ALA A 270 -3.60 -16.70 1.47
C ALA A 270 -3.14 -18.10 1.95
N LEU A 271 -2.00 -18.19 2.66
CA LEU A 271 -1.54 -19.44 3.28
C LEU A 271 -2.52 -19.92 4.35
N ARG A 272 -2.99 -19.03 5.21
CA ARG A 272 -3.98 -19.33 6.24
C ARG A 272 -5.30 -19.87 5.65
N PHE A 273 -5.78 -19.23 4.58
CA PHE A 273 -7.02 -19.63 3.91
C PHE A 273 -6.83 -20.95 3.15
N SER A 274 -5.73 -21.09 2.42
CA SER A 274 -5.38 -22.34 1.72
C SER A 274 -5.31 -23.54 2.67
N LYS A 275 -4.75 -23.33 3.87
CA LYS A 275 -4.71 -24.37 4.91
C LYS A 275 -6.11 -24.70 5.41
N ALA A 276 -6.94 -23.70 5.70
CA ALA A 276 -8.31 -23.91 6.19
C ALA A 276 -9.17 -24.70 5.19
N VAL A 277 -9.05 -24.41 3.89
CA VAL A 277 -9.80 -25.14 2.85
C VAL A 277 -9.17 -26.50 2.50
N GLY A 278 -8.05 -26.88 3.11
CA GLY A 278 -7.42 -28.19 2.96
C GLY A 278 -6.54 -28.35 1.71
N LEU A 279 -6.14 -27.24 1.08
CA LEU A 279 -5.29 -27.22 -0.12
C LEU A 279 -3.79 -27.09 0.18
N LEU A 280 -3.42 -26.78 1.43
CA LEU A 280 -2.03 -26.56 1.85
C LEU A 280 -1.60 -27.66 2.83
N PRO A 281 -0.86 -28.71 2.38
CA PRO A 281 -0.25 -29.69 3.27
C PRO A 281 0.80 -29.05 4.19
N GLU A 282 1.01 -29.63 5.37
CA GLU A 282 1.92 -29.09 6.39
C GLU A 282 3.36 -28.89 5.88
N GLU A 283 3.88 -29.87 5.12
CA GLU A 283 5.25 -29.76 4.58
C GLU A 283 5.36 -28.60 3.57
N ARG A 284 4.34 -28.41 2.73
CA ARG A 284 4.33 -27.29 1.77
C ARG A 284 4.17 -25.94 2.49
N GLU A 285 3.41 -25.89 3.58
CA GLU A 285 3.34 -24.67 4.43
C GLU A 285 4.72 -24.30 4.96
N LYS A 286 5.49 -25.28 5.46
CA LYS A 286 6.86 -25.04 5.97
C LYS A 286 7.81 -24.57 4.86
N GLU A 287 7.71 -25.13 3.66
CA GLU A 287 8.50 -24.68 2.52
C GLU A 287 8.18 -23.23 2.17
N LEU A 288 6.90 -22.89 1.98
CA LEU A 288 6.47 -21.57 1.59
C LEU A 288 6.77 -20.52 2.67
N THR A 289 6.58 -20.85 3.94
CA THR A 289 6.95 -19.92 5.03
C THR A 289 8.45 -19.68 5.10
N LYS A 290 9.27 -20.69 4.81
CA LYS A 290 10.72 -20.52 4.68
C LYS A 290 11.08 -19.59 3.52
N GLU A 291 10.46 -19.75 2.36
CA GLU A 291 10.65 -18.86 1.20
C GLU A 291 10.22 -17.42 1.53
N LEU A 292 9.08 -17.23 2.20
CA LEU A 292 8.64 -15.91 2.67
C LEU A 292 9.67 -15.24 3.59
N MET A 293 10.25 -16.00 4.52
CA MET A 293 11.28 -15.48 5.42
C MET A 293 12.62 -15.20 4.74
N CYS A 294 12.82 -15.67 3.51
CA CYS A 294 13.98 -15.31 2.69
C CYS A 294 13.79 -13.99 1.89
N LEU A 295 12.55 -13.52 1.71
CA LEU A 295 12.27 -12.31 0.93
C LEU A 295 13.06 -11.07 1.41
N PRO A 296 13.19 -10.79 2.72
CA PRO A 296 13.99 -9.66 3.18
C PRO A 296 15.41 -9.67 2.64
N SER A 297 16.12 -10.79 2.75
CA SER A 297 17.51 -10.91 2.27
C SER A 297 17.62 -10.85 0.74
N GLN A 298 16.63 -11.37 0.02
CA GLN A 298 16.57 -11.26 -1.44
C GLN A 298 16.36 -9.82 -1.88
N ILE A 299 15.53 -9.04 -1.16
CA ILE A 299 15.33 -7.62 -1.43
C ILE A 299 16.59 -6.82 -1.11
N GLU A 300 17.30 -7.11 0.01
CA GLU A 300 18.60 -6.49 0.31
C GLU A 300 19.60 -6.67 -0.86
N ASN A 301 19.61 -7.85 -1.47
CA ASN A 301 20.45 -8.10 -2.64
C ASN A 301 20.00 -7.27 -3.87
N LEU A 302 18.69 -7.06 -4.06
CA LEU A 302 18.16 -6.24 -5.15
C LEU A 302 18.48 -4.74 -4.97
N LEU A 303 18.60 -4.26 -3.73
CA LEU A 303 19.02 -2.88 -3.46
C LEU A 303 20.45 -2.60 -3.96
N ASN A 304 21.29 -3.61 -4.16
CA ASN A 304 22.61 -3.45 -4.77
C ASN A 304 22.55 -3.10 -6.27
N LEU A 305 21.40 -3.27 -6.94
CA LEU A 305 21.19 -2.85 -8.34
C LEU A 305 20.97 -1.34 -8.48
N THR A 306 21.03 -0.57 -7.41
CA THR A 306 20.71 0.87 -7.40
C THR A 306 21.50 1.66 -8.45
N ASP A 307 22.82 1.44 -8.58
CA ASP A 307 23.67 2.17 -9.55
C ASP A 307 23.36 1.77 -11.00
N GLU A 308 23.07 0.49 -11.23
CA GLU A 308 22.66 -0.02 -12.54
C GLU A 308 21.32 0.60 -12.96
N LEU A 309 20.33 0.61 -12.07
CA LEU A 309 19.02 1.18 -12.31
C LEU A 309 19.06 2.71 -12.46
N LYS A 310 19.98 3.39 -11.77
CA LYS A 310 20.26 4.81 -11.97
C LYS A 310 20.82 5.07 -13.37
N THR A 311 21.76 4.25 -13.83
CA THR A 311 22.30 4.32 -15.19
C THR A 311 21.22 4.08 -16.24
N LEU A 312 20.36 3.10 -16.00
CA LEU A 312 19.21 2.81 -16.84
C LEU A 312 18.23 4.02 -16.91
N ALA A 313 17.93 4.63 -15.76
CA ALA A 313 17.08 5.82 -15.71
C ALA A 313 17.65 6.99 -16.52
N HIS A 314 18.98 7.19 -16.52
CA HIS A 314 19.62 8.22 -17.36
C HIS A 314 19.35 8.01 -18.86
N LYS A 315 19.30 6.77 -19.32
CA LYS A 315 19.04 6.44 -20.73
C LYS A 315 17.62 6.85 -21.17
N TYR A 316 16.65 6.78 -20.25
CA TYR A 316 15.23 7.00 -20.55
C TYR A 316 14.64 8.28 -19.95
N VAL A 317 15.44 9.13 -19.29
CA VAL A 317 14.96 10.32 -18.58
C VAL A 317 14.21 11.33 -19.45
N SER A 318 14.53 11.36 -20.76
CA SER A 318 13.90 12.25 -21.73
C SER A 318 12.63 11.69 -22.37
N SER A 319 12.21 10.49 -22.00
CA SER A 319 10.99 9.89 -22.54
C SER A 319 9.76 10.61 -22.02
N ASP A 320 8.78 10.84 -22.88
CA ASP A 320 7.49 11.43 -22.52
C ASP A 320 6.49 10.35 -22.08
N ASP A 321 6.60 9.16 -22.69
CA ASP A 321 5.73 8.01 -22.43
C ASP A 321 6.56 6.77 -22.08
N VAL A 322 6.06 5.93 -21.17
CA VAL A 322 6.64 4.62 -20.83
C VAL A 322 5.51 3.62 -20.67
N PHE A 323 5.57 2.52 -21.41
CA PHE A 323 4.60 1.42 -21.28
C PHE A 323 5.14 0.33 -20.36
N PHE A 324 4.25 -0.22 -19.54
CA PHE A 324 4.53 -1.40 -18.73
C PHE A 324 3.67 -2.55 -19.22
N ILE A 325 4.25 -3.75 -19.36
CA ILE A 325 3.52 -4.93 -19.80
C ILE A 325 3.85 -6.13 -18.92
N GLY A 326 2.85 -6.98 -18.70
CA GLY A 326 2.99 -8.23 -17.95
C GLY A 326 1.78 -9.14 -18.14
N ARG A 327 1.83 -10.33 -17.56
CA ARG A 327 0.71 -11.28 -17.53
C ARG A 327 0.47 -11.81 -16.13
N GLY A 328 -0.80 -11.95 -15.72
CA GLY A 328 -1.14 -12.45 -14.40
C GLY A 328 -0.56 -11.54 -13.30
N LEU A 329 0.21 -12.10 -12.37
CA LEU A 329 0.87 -11.35 -11.29
C LEU A 329 1.83 -10.28 -11.82
N ASP A 330 2.52 -10.55 -12.91
CA ASP A 330 3.42 -9.57 -13.54
C ASP A 330 2.66 -8.36 -14.09
N TYR A 331 1.42 -8.54 -14.58
CA TYR A 331 0.55 -7.41 -14.95
C TYR A 331 0.13 -6.59 -13.73
N ALA A 332 -0.25 -7.24 -12.64
CA ALA A 332 -0.63 -6.54 -11.41
C ALA A 332 0.52 -5.67 -10.87
N ILE A 333 1.76 -6.15 -10.94
CA ILE A 333 2.95 -5.38 -10.54
C ILE A 333 3.31 -4.31 -11.56
N SER A 334 3.08 -4.54 -12.85
CA SER A 334 3.24 -3.51 -13.88
C SER A 334 2.36 -2.29 -13.64
N LEU A 335 1.13 -2.47 -13.12
CA LEU A 335 0.25 -1.38 -12.71
C LEU A 335 0.92 -0.50 -11.63
N GLU A 336 1.56 -1.13 -10.63
CA GLU A 336 2.25 -0.40 -9.55
C GLU A 336 3.50 0.32 -10.07
N GLY A 337 4.32 -0.32 -10.92
CA GLY A 337 5.49 0.31 -11.53
C GLY A 337 5.11 1.54 -12.34
N SER A 338 4.08 1.43 -13.16
CA SER A 338 3.52 2.54 -13.93
C SER A 338 3.01 3.67 -13.03
N LEU A 339 2.29 3.34 -11.95
CA LEU A 339 1.80 4.33 -10.98
C LEU A 339 2.96 5.08 -10.33
N LYS A 340 3.98 4.37 -9.84
CA LYS A 340 5.16 5.00 -9.21
C LYS A 340 5.84 5.97 -10.18
N LEU A 341 6.04 5.56 -11.43
CA LEU A 341 6.68 6.41 -12.42
C LEU A 341 5.89 7.71 -12.65
N LYS A 342 4.58 7.61 -12.91
CA LYS A 342 3.75 8.80 -13.21
C LYS A 342 3.59 9.73 -12.01
N GLU A 343 3.48 9.20 -10.79
CA GLU A 343 3.27 9.99 -9.58
C GLU A 343 4.43 10.95 -9.29
N ILE A 344 5.67 10.48 -9.45
CA ILE A 344 6.85 11.21 -8.98
C ILE A 344 7.67 11.86 -10.10
N SER A 345 7.63 11.32 -11.33
CA SER A 345 8.40 11.86 -12.47
C SER A 345 7.56 12.68 -13.44
N TYR A 346 6.23 12.56 -13.33
CA TYR A 346 5.24 13.18 -14.24
C TYR A 346 5.33 12.71 -15.70
N ILE A 347 6.04 11.61 -15.95
CA ILE A 347 6.04 10.92 -17.24
C ILE A 347 4.69 10.21 -17.40
N HIS A 348 4.05 10.36 -18.56
CA HIS A 348 2.86 9.57 -18.85
C HIS A 348 3.23 8.08 -18.90
N SER A 349 2.51 7.27 -18.20
CA SER A 349 2.80 5.84 -18.13
C SER A 349 1.52 5.03 -17.99
N GLU A 350 1.45 3.94 -18.75
CA GLU A 350 0.34 3.00 -18.68
C GLU A 350 0.84 1.57 -18.56
N ALA A 351 0.05 0.74 -17.87
CA ALA A 351 0.34 -0.69 -17.76
C ALA A 351 -0.78 -1.51 -18.40
N TYR A 352 -0.38 -2.50 -19.21
CA TYR A 352 -1.30 -3.36 -19.94
C TYR A 352 -1.05 -4.84 -19.65
N ALA A 353 -2.12 -5.61 -19.62
CA ALA A 353 -2.00 -7.04 -19.80
C ALA A 353 -1.36 -7.28 -21.18
N ALA A 354 -0.17 -7.92 -21.22
CA ALA A 354 0.66 -7.96 -22.43
C ALA A 354 -0.07 -8.53 -23.65
N GLY A 355 -1.01 -9.46 -23.46
CA GLY A 355 -1.83 -10.00 -24.54
C GLY A 355 -2.83 -9.02 -25.12
N GLU A 356 -3.23 -8.00 -24.35
CA GLU A 356 -4.24 -7.00 -24.73
C GLU A 356 -3.65 -5.90 -25.64
N LEU A 357 -2.32 -5.72 -25.67
CA LEU A 357 -1.67 -4.69 -26.48
C LEU A 357 -2.13 -4.71 -27.96
N LYS A 358 -2.26 -5.89 -28.54
CA LYS A 358 -2.62 -6.05 -29.97
C LYS A 358 -4.09 -5.70 -30.29
N HIS A 359 -4.91 -5.42 -29.25
CA HIS A 359 -6.30 -5.00 -29.42
C HIS A 359 -6.47 -3.48 -29.48
N GLY A 360 -5.40 -2.73 -29.71
CA GLY A 360 -5.42 -1.28 -29.92
C GLY A 360 -4.11 -0.58 -29.54
N THR A 361 -3.69 -0.71 -28.30
CA THR A 361 -2.59 0.05 -27.69
C THR A 361 -1.24 -0.11 -28.41
N ILE A 362 -1.00 -1.25 -29.05
CA ILE A 362 0.23 -1.50 -29.82
C ILE A 362 0.45 -0.47 -30.94
N SER A 363 -0.59 0.25 -31.37
CA SER A 363 -0.50 1.35 -32.35
C SER A 363 0.29 2.56 -31.84
N LEU A 364 0.50 2.66 -30.51
CA LEU A 364 1.28 3.72 -29.87
C LEU A 364 2.78 3.39 -29.79
N ILE A 365 3.17 2.18 -30.16
CA ILE A 365 4.57 1.75 -30.14
C ILE A 365 5.26 2.23 -31.40
N GLU A 366 6.23 3.12 -31.21
CA GLU A 366 7.09 3.70 -32.25
C GLU A 366 8.56 3.38 -31.98
N GLU A 367 9.45 3.77 -32.90
CA GLU A 367 10.89 3.60 -32.74
C GLU A 367 11.41 4.30 -31.48
N GLY A 368 12.03 3.53 -30.60
CA GLY A 368 12.58 4.00 -29.32
C GLY A 368 11.59 4.11 -28.17
N THR A 369 10.29 3.83 -28.37
CA THR A 369 9.29 3.83 -27.28
C THR A 369 9.72 2.89 -26.16
N PRO A 370 9.92 3.36 -24.90
CA PRO A 370 10.30 2.49 -23.79
C PRO A 370 9.15 1.58 -23.37
N VAL A 371 9.43 0.28 -23.35
CA VAL A 371 8.50 -0.73 -22.85
C VAL A 371 9.16 -1.52 -21.73
N PHE A 372 8.66 -1.39 -20.51
CA PHE A 372 9.09 -2.16 -19.35
C PHE A 372 8.28 -3.45 -19.30
N ALA A 373 8.91 -4.58 -19.60
CA ALA A 373 8.27 -5.89 -19.68
C ALA A 373 8.60 -6.72 -18.44
N VAL A 374 7.61 -6.96 -17.58
CA VAL A 374 7.73 -7.86 -16.43
C VAL A 374 7.38 -9.27 -16.90
N ALA A 375 8.34 -10.21 -16.83
CA ALA A 375 8.23 -11.57 -17.37
C ALA A 375 8.88 -12.59 -16.41
N THR A 376 8.38 -12.65 -15.18
CA THR A 376 8.96 -13.48 -14.11
C THR A 376 8.17 -14.76 -13.84
N GLN A 377 6.92 -14.86 -14.31
CA GLN A 377 6.06 -16.03 -14.10
C GLN A 377 6.42 -17.17 -15.06
N ASP A 378 7.04 -18.24 -14.55
CA ASP A 378 7.50 -19.40 -15.34
C ASP A 378 6.42 -19.94 -16.30
N LYS A 379 5.19 -20.10 -15.82
CA LYS A 379 4.06 -20.63 -16.62
C LYS A 379 3.64 -19.71 -17.78
N LEU A 380 3.96 -18.40 -17.69
CA LEU A 380 3.52 -17.38 -18.63
C LEU A 380 4.69 -16.79 -19.45
N PHE A 381 5.93 -17.16 -19.13
CA PHE A 381 7.13 -16.58 -19.72
C PHE A 381 7.12 -16.61 -21.25
N GLU A 382 6.90 -17.76 -21.86
CA GLU A 382 6.88 -17.89 -23.32
C GLU A 382 5.81 -17.02 -24.00
N LYS A 383 4.68 -16.81 -23.31
CA LYS A 383 3.62 -15.94 -23.82
C LYS A 383 4.01 -14.46 -23.71
N THR A 384 4.64 -14.08 -22.61
CA THR A 384 5.14 -12.71 -22.41
C THR A 384 6.32 -12.43 -23.36
N LEU A 385 7.22 -13.39 -23.56
CA LEU A 385 8.30 -13.31 -24.54
C LEU A 385 7.77 -13.08 -25.95
N GLY A 386 6.67 -13.73 -26.34
CA GLY A 386 5.97 -13.46 -27.60
C GLY A 386 5.54 -12.00 -27.72
N ASN A 387 4.99 -11.41 -26.64
CA ASN A 387 4.59 -9.99 -26.64
C ASN A 387 5.79 -9.04 -26.64
N ILE A 388 6.91 -9.39 -26.00
CA ILE A 388 8.18 -8.65 -26.09
C ILE A 388 8.63 -8.58 -27.56
N LYS A 389 8.63 -9.72 -28.26
CA LYS A 389 8.96 -9.77 -29.71
C LYS A 389 8.03 -8.91 -30.56
N GLU A 390 6.75 -8.86 -30.23
CA GLU A 390 5.74 -8.08 -30.95
C GLU A 390 6.01 -6.55 -30.84
N VAL A 391 6.33 -6.04 -29.64
CA VAL A 391 6.67 -4.61 -29.44
C VAL A 391 8.05 -4.30 -30.01
N LYS A 392 9.02 -5.20 -29.84
CA LYS A 392 10.38 -5.04 -30.40
C LYS A 392 10.36 -4.94 -31.90
N ALA A 393 9.55 -5.74 -32.60
CA ALA A 393 9.39 -5.68 -34.07
C ALA A 393 8.79 -4.34 -34.55
N ARG A 394 8.28 -3.50 -33.67
CA ARG A 394 7.75 -2.17 -33.96
C ARG A 394 8.68 -1.03 -33.52
N GLY A 395 9.90 -1.36 -33.13
CA GLY A 395 10.91 -0.40 -32.75
C GLY A 395 10.96 -0.05 -31.27
N ALA A 396 10.18 -0.72 -30.40
CA ALA A 396 10.26 -0.45 -28.96
C ALA A 396 11.67 -0.65 -28.40
N SER A 397 12.04 0.20 -27.44
CA SER A 397 13.19 -0.03 -26.57
C SER A 397 12.72 -0.81 -25.34
N VAL A 398 13.09 -2.09 -25.27
CA VAL A 398 12.56 -3.03 -24.27
C VAL A 398 13.49 -3.19 -23.09
N ILE A 399 12.94 -2.93 -21.89
CA ILE A 399 13.55 -3.23 -20.58
C ILE A 399 12.84 -4.45 -20.03
N ALA A 400 13.51 -5.59 -19.94
CA ALA A 400 12.91 -6.82 -19.43
C ALA A 400 13.29 -7.09 -17.97
N LEU A 401 12.31 -7.29 -17.10
CA LEU A 401 12.47 -7.78 -15.74
C LEU A 401 12.13 -9.27 -15.69
N VAL A 402 13.11 -10.09 -15.38
CA VAL A 402 13.00 -11.57 -15.42
C VAL A 402 13.66 -12.21 -14.20
N THR A 403 13.35 -13.47 -13.97
CA THR A 403 14.14 -14.30 -13.02
C THR A 403 15.43 -14.81 -13.67
N ASP A 404 16.36 -15.28 -12.86
CA ASP A 404 17.62 -15.89 -13.33
C ASP A 404 17.41 -17.06 -14.29
N LYS A 405 16.24 -17.69 -14.28
CA LYS A 405 15.90 -18.84 -15.15
C LYS A 405 15.67 -18.44 -16.61
N HIS A 406 15.37 -17.19 -16.91
CA HIS A 406 14.87 -16.74 -18.21
C HIS A 406 15.94 -16.02 -19.03
N ALA A 407 17.08 -16.67 -19.26
CA ALA A 407 18.23 -16.08 -19.99
C ALA A 407 17.91 -15.73 -21.45
N SER A 408 16.99 -16.44 -22.11
CA SER A 408 16.64 -16.26 -23.54
C SER A 408 16.02 -14.89 -23.85
N VAL A 409 15.52 -14.15 -22.86
CA VAL A 409 14.97 -12.80 -23.06
C VAL A 409 16.02 -11.83 -23.58
N SER A 410 17.32 -12.05 -23.26
CA SER A 410 18.42 -11.17 -23.67
C SER A 410 18.62 -11.08 -25.20
N GLU A 411 18.03 -11.98 -25.97
CA GLU A 411 18.04 -11.91 -27.43
C GLU A 411 17.02 -10.88 -27.99
N PHE A 412 16.05 -10.46 -27.18
CA PHE A 412 14.92 -9.64 -27.61
C PHE A 412 14.72 -8.35 -26.78
N ALA A 413 15.46 -8.20 -25.69
CA ALA A 413 15.43 -7.01 -24.85
C ALA A 413 16.71 -6.19 -25.02
N ASP A 414 16.59 -4.87 -24.92
CA ASP A 414 17.74 -3.95 -24.96
C ASP A 414 18.44 -3.87 -23.61
N GLU A 415 17.65 -4.03 -22.54
CA GLU A 415 18.11 -4.04 -21.15
C GLU A 415 17.44 -5.19 -20.41
N VAL A 416 18.17 -5.84 -19.50
CA VAL A 416 17.66 -6.97 -18.72
C VAL A 416 17.98 -6.80 -17.25
N ILE A 417 16.94 -6.72 -16.43
CA ILE A 417 17.03 -6.69 -14.97
C ILE A 417 16.69 -8.10 -14.44
N ARG A 418 17.50 -8.63 -13.54
CA ARG A 418 17.31 -9.96 -12.97
C ARG A 418 16.90 -9.90 -11.51
N VAL A 419 15.87 -10.68 -11.16
CA VAL A 419 15.46 -10.91 -9.77
C VAL A 419 15.69 -12.35 -9.37
N PRO A 420 15.98 -12.62 -8.08
CA PRO A 420 16.10 -14.00 -7.58
C PRO A 420 14.83 -14.81 -7.82
N SER A 421 15.00 -16.11 -8.04
CA SER A 421 13.86 -17.03 -8.12
C SER A 421 13.29 -17.32 -6.73
N THR A 422 11.96 -17.38 -6.62
CA THR A 422 11.18 -17.82 -5.46
C THR A 422 9.88 -18.44 -5.92
N ASP A 423 8.96 -18.81 -5.02
CA ASP A 423 7.61 -19.23 -5.43
C ASP A 423 6.94 -18.13 -6.26
N GLY A 424 6.25 -18.50 -7.33
CA GLY A 424 5.65 -17.56 -8.28
C GLY A 424 4.72 -16.55 -7.62
N ASN A 425 4.04 -16.94 -6.55
CA ASN A 425 3.15 -16.04 -5.78
C ASN A 425 3.90 -14.97 -4.98
N PHE A 426 5.19 -15.16 -4.71
CA PHE A 426 6.00 -14.21 -3.93
C PHE A 426 6.87 -13.29 -4.79
N LEU A 427 7.03 -13.56 -6.08
CA LEU A 427 7.74 -12.72 -7.04
C LEU A 427 7.28 -11.25 -7.07
N PRO A 428 6.00 -10.92 -6.85
CA PRO A 428 5.56 -9.52 -6.75
C PRO A 428 6.38 -8.66 -5.79
N SER A 429 6.78 -9.21 -4.63
CA SER A 429 7.60 -8.48 -3.64
C SER A 429 9.05 -8.23 -4.12
N LEU A 430 9.57 -9.05 -5.01
CA LEU A 430 10.89 -8.85 -5.61
C LEU A 430 10.81 -7.92 -6.82
N ASN A 431 9.79 -8.11 -7.66
CA ASN A 431 9.61 -7.36 -8.91
C ASN A 431 9.38 -5.87 -8.67
N VAL A 432 8.68 -5.50 -7.60
CA VAL A 432 8.37 -4.09 -7.31
C VAL A 432 9.61 -3.27 -6.98
N ILE A 433 10.68 -3.87 -6.44
CA ILE A 433 11.88 -3.17 -5.98
C ILE A 433 12.60 -2.47 -7.14
N PRO A 434 13.00 -3.15 -8.24
CA PRO A 434 13.62 -2.48 -9.37
C PRO A 434 12.71 -1.41 -10.00
N LEU A 435 11.39 -1.63 -10.02
CA LEU A 435 10.43 -0.67 -10.57
C LEU A 435 10.40 0.63 -9.75
N GLN A 436 10.41 0.52 -8.42
CA GLN A 436 10.45 1.67 -7.51
C GLN A 436 11.77 2.43 -7.63
N ILE A 437 12.90 1.73 -7.66
CA ILE A 437 14.24 2.35 -7.80
C ILE A 437 14.35 3.07 -9.16
N PHE A 438 13.90 2.44 -10.24
CA PHE A 438 13.88 3.06 -11.57
C PHE A 438 13.03 4.33 -11.58
N ALA A 439 11.80 4.28 -11.08
CA ALA A 439 10.90 5.42 -11.00
C ALA A 439 11.50 6.56 -10.14
N TYR A 440 12.13 6.23 -9.00
CA TYR A 440 12.80 7.18 -8.13
C TYR A 440 13.91 7.94 -8.89
N TYR A 441 14.80 7.24 -9.58
CA TYR A 441 15.88 7.91 -10.32
C TYR A 441 15.39 8.66 -11.55
N MET A 442 14.36 8.19 -12.23
CA MET A 442 13.71 8.97 -13.31
C MET A 442 13.23 10.32 -12.78
N ALA A 443 12.61 10.35 -11.60
CA ALA A 443 12.13 11.59 -11.00
C ALA A 443 13.27 12.50 -10.52
N VAL A 444 14.27 11.96 -9.82
CA VAL A 444 15.44 12.71 -9.34
C VAL A 444 16.17 13.37 -10.51
N LEU A 445 16.43 12.62 -11.60
CA LEU A 445 17.13 13.12 -12.79
C LEU A 445 16.33 14.21 -13.54
N ARG A 446 15.00 14.19 -13.41
CA ARG A 446 14.11 15.24 -13.94
C ARG A 446 13.99 16.45 -12.99
N GLY A 447 14.64 16.43 -11.83
CA GLY A 447 14.55 17.49 -10.81
C GLY A 447 13.19 17.59 -10.12
N CYS A 448 12.45 16.48 -10.05
CA CYS A 448 11.15 16.42 -9.39
C CYS A 448 11.30 16.21 -7.87
N ASP A 449 10.38 16.76 -7.08
CA ASP A 449 10.28 16.46 -5.66
C ASP A 449 9.66 15.07 -5.47
N VAL A 450 10.47 14.07 -5.10
CA VAL A 450 10.03 12.68 -4.96
C VAL A 450 9.28 12.42 -3.66
N ASP A 451 9.52 13.25 -2.63
CA ASP A 451 8.86 13.10 -1.33
C ASP A 451 7.48 13.77 -1.31
N LYS A 452 7.35 14.90 -2.03
CA LYS A 452 6.12 15.69 -2.12
C LYS A 452 5.79 16.05 -3.56
N PRO A 453 5.38 15.06 -4.37
CA PRO A 453 4.99 15.32 -5.75
C PRO A 453 3.85 16.33 -5.82
N ARG A 454 3.86 17.16 -6.89
CA ARG A 454 2.80 18.17 -7.10
C ARG A 454 1.42 17.52 -7.17
N ASN A 455 0.41 18.24 -6.64
CA ASN A 455 -1.01 17.86 -6.71
C ASN A 455 -1.38 16.56 -5.98
N LEU A 456 -0.48 15.97 -5.21
CA LEU A 456 -0.74 14.76 -4.44
C LEU A 456 -0.68 15.04 -2.94
N ALA A 457 -1.43 14.25 -2.17
CA ALA A 457 -1.40 14.23 -0.72
C ALA A 457 -1.12 12.81 -0.23
N LYS A 458 -0.43 12.66 0.92
CA LYS A 458 -0.10 11.35 1.49
C LYS A 458 -1.35 10.52 1.81
N SER A 459 -2.43 11.17 2.22
CA SER A 459 -3.72 10.53 2.47
C SER A 459 -4.85 11.39 1.91
N VAL A 460 -5.74 10.76 1.15
CA VAL A 460 -6.94 11.42 0.58
C VAL A 460 -8.09 11.20 1.57
N THR A 461 -8.33 12.21 2.40
CA THR A 461 -9.31 12.18 3.50
C THR A 461 -10.60 12.90 3.18
N VAL A 462 -10.73 13.41 1.96
CA VAL A 462 -11.91 14.14 1.43
C VAL A 462 -12.28 13.59 0.07
N GLU A 463 -13.54 13.77 -0.31
CA GLU A 463 -14.05 13.52 -1.67
C GLU A 463 -13.77 14.69 -2.59
#